data_9c3f4fd65a2fab427c86d10968dbbdcc
#
_entry.id   9c3f4fd65a2fab427c86d10968dbbdcc
#
_cell.length_a   1.000
_cell.length_b   1.000
_cell.length_c   1.000
_cell.angle_alpha   90.00
_cell.angle_beta   90.00
_cell.angle_gamma   90.00
#
_symmetry.space_group_name_H-M   'P 1'
#
loop_
_entity.id
_entity.type
_entity.pdbx_description
1 polymer ?
#
loop_
_entity_poly.entity_id
_entity_poly.type
_entity_poly.pdbx_seq_one_letter_code
_entity_poly.pdbx_strand_id
1 'polypeptide(L)'
;MEQLLHYVWKHKIFPLKELKTTTGQQVEVIDTGLANTDAGPDFFNAKLKLDGVLWIGNIEIHERSSDWFKHGHHADTGYNSVILHIASEIDTEISRSNGERIPQIQLICPEAVRTNYKELLETDSYPPCYRIIPSLPPFTAHSWMTALQMERFEQKATLLNERLKRCQGNWEDAFFITLARNFGFGLNGDAFETWAHRLPFRAVDKHRNDLFQIEAIFFGQAGILEDSDGDGYYLRLKKEYTYLQHKFGLIPMDASLWRFLRLRPANFPHIRIAQLACLYHRAYGLLSRIMETETLQGVRDILKGGTSEYWLTHYTFGGSSPSRPKTLSNTSLDLLIINTVVTFLYAYGLHKGNRVLCARAGSFLEELKAENNYITRMWEQYGMKASNAADSQALIQLKKEYCDKKKCLYCRIGYEYLKRK
;
A
#
# COMPACT_ATOMS: atom_id res chain seq x y z
N MET A 1 13.91 0.03 24.78
CA MET A 1 15.21 -0.72 24.63
C MET A 1 14.97 -2.15 24.12
N GLU A 2 13.91 -2.80 24.52
CA GLU A 2 13.51 -4.18 24.15
C GLU A 2 13.53 -4.46 22.63
N GLN A 3 12.95 -3.58 21.80
CA GLN A 3 12.99 -3.72 20.33
C GLN A 3 14.42 -3.81 19.75
N LEU A 4 15.40 -3.18 20.37
CA LEU A 4 16.80 -3.32 19.98
C LEU A 4 17.36 -4.70 20.37
N LEU A 5 16.93 -5.27 21.51
CA LEU A 5 17.31 -6.64 21.88
C LEU A 5 16.70 -7.66 20.92
N HIS A 6 15.43 -7.49 20.54
CA HIS A 6 14.79 -8.30 19.47
C HIS A 6 15.59 -8.22 18.17
N TYR A 7 16.02 -7.02 17.79
CA TYR A 7 16.83 -6.82 16.59
C TYR A 7 18.19 -7.52 16.71
N VAL A 8 18.89 -7.32 17.82
CA VAL A 8 20.20 -7.93 18.10
C VAL A 8 20.10 -9.47 18.11
N TRP A 9 19.07 -10.03 18.73
CA TRP A 9 18.79 -11.47 18.74
C TRP A 9 18.50 -11.99 17.34
N LYS A 10 17.53 -11.42 16.65
CA LYS A 10 17.10 -11.82 15.31
C LYS A 10 18.25 -11.88 14.31
N HIS A 11 19.12 -10.88 14.34
CA HIS A 11 20.23 -10.76 13.39
C HIS A 11 21.55 -11.35 13.92
N LYS A 12 21.53 -12.05 15.07
CA LYS A 12 22.69 -12.67 15.69
C LYS A 12 23.87 -11.71 15.88
N ILE A 13 23.59 -10.46 16.31
CA ILE A 13 24.59 -9.40 16.52
C ILE A 13 25.17 -9.54 17.93
N PHE A 14 25.74 -10.70 18.23
CA PHE A 14 26.39 -11.04 19.53
C PHE A 14 27.45 -12.09 19.30
N PRO A 15 28.41 -12.25 20.24
CA PRO A 15 29.48 -13.29 20.16
C PRO A 15 28.89 -14.69 20.22
N LEU A 16 28.73 -15.36 19.07
CA LEU A 16 28.04 -16.65 18.95
C LEU A 16 28.69 -17.79 19.73
N LYS A 17 30.00 -17.71 20.01
CA LYS A 17 30.76 -18.77 20.68
C LYS A 17 30.88 -18.60 22.20
N GLU A 18 30.44 -17.49 22.75
CA GLU A 18 30.65 -17.09 24.13
C GLU A 18 29.37 -17.01 24.97
N LEU A 19 28.22 -17.35 24.34
CA LEU A 19 26.94 -17.28 25.05
C LEU A 19 26.85 -18.38 26.11
N LYS A 20 26.54 -17.95 27.33
CA LYS A 20 26.28 -18.85 28.46
C LYS A 20 25.02 -18.41 29.19
N THR A 21 24.29 -19.39 29.72
CA THR A 21 23.19 -19.09 30.65
C THR A 21 23.73 -18.54 31.96
N THR A 22 22.84 -17.96 32.78
CA THR A 22 23.15 -17.54 34.14
C THR A 22 23.66 -18.71 35.05
N THR A 23 23.34 -19.95 34.69
CA THR A 23 23.79 -21.16 35.35
C THR A 23 25.08 -21.75 34.76
N GLY A 24 25.68 -21.07 33.77
CA GLY A 24 26.96 -21.46 33.15
C GLY A 24 26.85 -22.43 31.97
N GLN A 25 25.67 -22.86 31.57
CA GLN A 25 25.46 -23.73 30.41
C GLN A 25 25.85 -23.04 29.11
N GLN A 26 26.59 -23.74 28.24
CA GLN A 26 26.95 -23.22 26.92
C GLN A 26 25.72 -23.15 26.00
N VAL A 27 25.50 -21.98 25.33
CA VAL A 27 24.38 -21.78 24.40
C VAL A 27 24.90 -21.67 22.97
N GLU A 28 24.47 -22.60 22.10
CA GLU A 28 24.68 -22.53 20.66
C GLU A 28 23.36 -22.20 19.96
N VAL A 29 23.29 -21.05 19.27
CA VAL A 29 22.07 -20.60 18.56
C VAL A 29 22.08 -21.13 17.13
N ILE A 30 21.30 -22.18 16.85
CA ILE A 30 21.10 -22.73 15.50
C ILE A 30 20.14 -21.83 14.71
N ASP A 31 18.95 -21.58 15.28
CA ASP A 31 17.91 -20.75 14.70
C ASP A 31 17.31 -19.84 15.78
N THR A 32 17.20 -18.54 15.49
CA THR A 32 16.63 -17.55 16.43
C THR A 32 15.11 -17.65 16.57
N GLY A 33 14.45 -18.39 15.69
CA GLY A 33 13.00 -18.51 15.63
C GLY A 33 12.34 -17.45 14.74
N LEU A 34 11.04 -17.60 14.59
CA LEU A 34 10.18 -16.67 13.84
C LEU A 34 9.70 -15.57 14.78
N ALA A 35 10.01 -14.31 14.45
CA ALA A 35 9.55 -13.17 15.24
C ALA A 35 8.01 -13.10 15.24
N ASN A 36 7.44 -12.98 16.43
CA ASN A 36 6.01 -12.81 16.65
C ASN A 36 5.64 -11.31 16.71
N THR A 37 4.48 -10.97 16.20
CA THR A 37 3.89 -9.62 16.26
C THR A 37 2.53 -9.61 16.95
N ASP A 38 2.07 -10.80 17.36
CA ASP A 38 0.79 -11.02 18.03
C ASP A 38 0.99 -11.40 19.50
N ALA A 39 -0.06 -11.82 20.20
CA ALA A 39 0.05 -12.29 21.58
C ALA A 39 0.89 -13.58 21.69
N GLY A 40 1.60 -13.74 22.82
CA GLY A 40 2.46 -14.88 23.10
C GLY A 40 3.95 -14.55 23.00
N PRO A 41 4.84 -15.57 23.13
CA PRO A 41 6.29 -15.37 23.13
C PRO A 41 6.82 -14.64 21.89
N ASP A 42 7.88 -13.86 22.05
CA ASP A 42 8.47 -12.98 21.04
C ASP A 42 9.02 -13.68 19.79
N PHE A 43 9.55 -14.91 19.97
CA PHE A 43 10.03 -15.73 18.85
C PHE A 43 9.54 -17.16 19.00
N PHE A 44 8.93 -17.69 17.93
CA PHE A 44 8.44 -19.05 17.87
C PHE A 44 9.46 -20.01 17.23
N ASN A 45 9.47 -21.26 17.71
CA ASN A 45 10.22 -22.38 17.12
C ASN A 45 11.74 -22.11 16.97
N ALA A 46 12.34 -21.41 17.92
CA ALA A 46 13.78 -21.27 17.99
C ALA A 46 14.45 -22.63 18.22
N LYS A 47 15.68 -22.79 17.72
CA LYS A 47 16.49 -23.99 17.88
C LYS A 47 17.82 -23.64 18.52
N LEU A 48 18.08 -24.20 19.70
CA LEU A 48 19.27 -23.95 20.50
C LEU A 48 19.89 -25.28 20.91
N LYS A 49 21.21 -25.29 21.18
CA LYS A 49 21.79 -26.33 22.00
C LYS A 49 22.23 -25.75 23.36
N LEU A 50 21.80 -26.38 24.42
CA LEU A 50 22.28 -26.10 25.78
C LEU A 50 23.16 -27.27 26.21
N ASP A 51 24.44 -27.01 26.45
CA ASP A 51 25.46 -28.04 26.72
C ASP A 51 25.43 -29.20 25.70
N GLY A 52 25.23 -28.91 24.43
CA GLY A 52 25.16 -29.87 23.33
C GLY A 52 23.80 -30.54 23.12
N VAL A 53 22.83 -30.39 24.02
CA VAL A 53 21.48 -30.94 23.91
C VAL A 53 20.60 -29.99 23.09
N LEU A 54 19.96 -30.53 22.04
CA LEU A 54 19.06 -29.73 21.16
C LEU A 54 17.73 -29.42 21.87
N TRP A 55 17.41 -28.16 21.94
CA TRP A 55 16.12 -27.63 22.41
C TRP A 55 15.38 -26.91 21.27
N ILE A 56 14.10 -27.18 21.16
CA ILE A 56 13.21 -26.51 20.21
C ILE A 56 12.03 -25.92 20.98
N GLY A 57 11.80 -24.62 20.86
CA GLY A 57 10.72 -23.93 21.58
C GLY A 57 10.75 -22.45 21.33
N ASN A 58 10.16 -21.69 22.23
CA ASN A 58 9.97 -20.25 22.07
C ASN A 58 10.99 -19.46 22.89
N ILE A 59 11.23 -18.23 22.50
CA ILE A 59 12.11 -17.27 23.18
C ILE A 59 11.25 -16.08 23.63
N GLU A 60 11.53 -15.60 24.84
CA GLU A 60 10.99 -14.35 25.36
C GLU A 60 12.14 -13.39 25.67
N ILE A 61 11.94 -12.10 25.39
CA ILE A 61 12.94 -11.05 25.52
C ILE A 61 12.39 -9.88 26.32
N HIS A 62 13.11 -9.47 27.35
CA HIS A 62 12.75 -8.31 28.16
C HIS A 62 13.93 -7.37 28.37
N GLU A 63 13.69 -6.18 28.83
CA GLU A 63 14.74 -5.27 29.30
C GLU A 63 15.34 -5.76 30.62
N ARG A 64 14.48 -6.21 31.55
CA ARG A 64 14.85 -6.81 32.83
C ARG A 64 14.18 -8.18 33.00
N SER A 65 14.84 -9.11 33.65
CA SER A 65 14.24 -10.42 33.90
C SER A 65 13.00 -10.34 34.80
N SER A 66 12.92 -9.37 35.70
CA SER A 66 11.74 -9.11 36.55
C SER A 66 10.48 -8.69 35.77
N ASP A 67 10.61 -8.25 34.52
CA ASP A 67 9.47 -7.89 33.66
C ASP A 67 8.63 -9.14 33.30
N TRP A 68 9.22 -10.35 33.35
CA TRP A 68 8.51 -11.63 33.28
C TRP A 68 7.33 -11.71 34.26
N PHE A 69 7.55 -11.26 35.49
CA PHE A 69 6.50 -11.24 36.52
C PHE A 69 5.54 -10.08 36.36
N LYS A 70 6.02 -8.92 35.93
CA LYS A 70 5.17 -7.73 35.69
C LYS A 70 4.17 -7.96 34.55
N HIS A 71 4.59 -8.69 33.51
CA HIS A 71 3.73 -9.06 32.38
C HIS A 71 2.86 -10.28 32.66
N GLY A 72 3.04 -10.93 33.83
CA GLY A 72 2.21 -12.07 34.25
C GLY A 72 2.56 -13.42 33.59
N HIS A 73 3.69 -13.52 32.90
CA HIS A 73 4.09 -14.73 32.15
C HIS A 73 4.28 -15.95 33.03
N HIS A 74 4.64 -15.75 34.31
CA HIS A 74 4.78 -16.82 35.30
C HIS A 74 3.47 -17.55 35.60
N ALA A 75 2.33 -16.93 35.33
CA ALA A 75 0.99 -17.53 35.55
C ALA A 75 0.33 -17.97 34.23
N ASP A 76 0.88 -17.59 33.07
CA ASP A 76 0.31 -17.89 31.75
C ASP A 76 0.91 -19.17 31.16
N THR A 77 0.06 -20.19 30.97
CA THR A 77 0.45 -21.48 30.38
C THR A 77 0.93 -21.37 28.92
N GLY A 78 0.54 -20.30 28.20
CA GLY A 78 1.03 -20.01 26.85
C GLY A 78 2.55 -19.81 26.77
N TYR A 79 3.17 -19.41 27.90
CA TYR A 79 4.62 -19.21 28.02
C TYR A 79 5.38 -20.45 28.52
N ASN A 80 4.71 -21.57 28.79
CA ASN A 80 5.39 -22.83 29.22
C ASN A 80 6.28 -23.43 28.12
N SER A 81 6.11 -23.03 26.88
CA SER A 81 6.93 -23.40 25.71
C SER A 81 8.21 -22.57 25.56
N VAL A 82 8.45 -21.57 26.42
CA VAL A 82 9.67 -20.76 26.41
C VAL A 82 10.85 -21.59 26.89
N ILE A 83 11.84 -21.78 26.03
CA ILE A 83 13.06 -22.59 26.31
C ILE A 83 14.25 -21.74 26.77
N LEU A 84 14.22 -20.44 26.45
CA LEU A 84 15.27 -19.50 26.83
C LEU A 84 14.63 -18.11 27.01
N HIS A 85 14.99 -17.46 28.09
CA HIS A 85 14.65 -16.06 28.32
C HIS A 85 15.90 -15.18 28.13
N ILE A 86 15.72 -14.04 27.49
CA ILE A 86 16.79 -13.11 27.17
C ILE A 86 16.49 -11.78 27.85
N ALA A 87 17.44 -11.21 28.57
CA ALA A 87 17.28 -9.85 29.09
C ALA A 87 18.59 -9.07 29.02
N SER A 88 18.48 -7.72 28.98
CA SER A 88 19.66 -6.87 29.08
C SER A 88 20.21 -6.80 30.51
N GLU A 89 19.34 -6.95 31.50
CA GLU A 89 19.67 -7.01 32.93
C GLU A 89 18.99 -8.24 33.56
N ILE A 90 19.76 -9.14 34.13
CA ILE A 90 19.23 -10.29 34.88
C ILE A 90 19.20 -9.90 36.36
N ASP A 91 18.07 -9.48 36.85
CA ASP A 91 17.84 -9.04 38.24
C ASP A 91 17.07 -10.06 39.07
N THR A 92 16.52 -11.13 38.45
CA THR A 92 15.84 -12.22 39.15
C THR A 92 15.81 -13.51 38.33
N GLU A 93 15.66 -14.65 39.04
CA GLU A 93 15.37 -15.92 38.40
C GLU A 93 13.90 -16.02 38.03
N ILE A 94 13.60 -16.67 36.92
CA ILE A 94 12.22 -16.82 36.41
C ILE A 94 11.85 -18.29 36.25
N SER A 95 10.55 -18.57 36.34
CA SER A 95 10.00 -19.91 36.19
C SER A 95 8.70 -19.88 35.36
N ARG A 96 8.38 -21.03 34.78
CA ARG A 96 7.10 -21.31 34.13
C ARG A 96 5.97 -21.44 35.14
N SER A 97 4.74 -21.49 34.68
CA SER A 97 3.56 -21.69 35.53
C SER A 97 3.57 -23.03 36.28
N ASN A 98 4.33 -24.01 35.82
CA ASN A 98 4.56 -25.31 36.49
C ASN A 98 5.69 -25.28 37.51
N GLY A 99 6.33 -24.14 37.75
CA GLY A 99 7.46 -23.97 38.66
C GLY A 99 8.82 -24.34 38.10
N GLU A 100 8.92 -24.83 36.87
CA GLU A 100 10.20 -25.18 36.23
C GLU A 100 10.97 -23.91 35.87
N ARG A 101 12.28 -23.86 36.26
CA ARG A 101 13.15 -22.72 35.93
C ARG A 101 13.40 -22.61 34.42
N ILE A 102 13.38 -21.39 33.89
CA ILE A 102 13.73 -21.11 32.53
C ILE A 102 15.19 -20.68 32.45
N PRO A 103 16.03 -21.30 31.57
CA PRO A 103 17.37 -20.82 31.30
C PRO A 103 17.37 -19.37 30.85
N GLN A 104 18.27 -18.54 31.36
CA GLN A 104 18.37 -17.12 31.06
C GLN A 104 19.75 -16.78 30.50
N ILE A 105 19.80 -15.86 29.54
CA ILE A 105 21.04 -15.24 29.07
C ILE A 105 20.93 -13.71 29.18
N GLN A 106 22.05 -13.09 29.53
CA GLN A 106 22.18 -11.63 29.39
C GLN A 106 22.64 -11.30 27.98
N LEU A 107 21.88 -10.42 27.31
CA LEU A 107 22.19 -9.92 25.96
C LEU A 107 22.30 -8.40 25.98
N ILE A 108 23.49 -7.88 25.72
CA ILE A 108 23.76 -6.46 25.69
C ILE A 108 23.74 -5.98 24.24
N CYS A 109 22.92 -4.96 23.94
CA CYS A 109 22.95 -4.33 22.64
C CYS A 109 24.30 -3.62 22.43
N PRO A 110 25.05 -3.94 21.35
CA PRO A 110 26.30 -3.25 21.06
C PRO A 110 26.13 -1.74 20.97
N GLU A 111 27.08 -0.99 21.56
CA GLU A 111 27.00 0.47 21.63
C GLU A 111 26.89 1.12 20.24
N ALA A 112 27.60 0.60 19.24
CA ALA A 112 27.52 1.08 17.87
C ALA A 112 26.08 0.96 17.31
N VAL A 113 25.39 -0.16 17.55
CA VAL A 113 24.01 -0.39 17.12
C VAL A 113 23.07 0.60 17.81
N ARG A 114 23.26 0.83 19.11
CA ARG A 114 22.46 1.78 19.89
C ARG A 114 22.63 3.22 19.39
N THR A 115 23.88 3.63 19.19
CA THR A 115 24.23 4.97 18.69
C THR A 115 23.69 5.19 17.28
N ASN A 116 23.92 4.24 16.36
CA ASN A 116 23.42 4.31 14.99
C ASN A 116 21.88 4.35 14.95
N TYR A 117 21.20 3.61 15.82
CA TYR A 117 19.74 3.64 15.89
C TYR A 117 19.22 4.99 16.40
N LYS A 118 19.85 5.55 17.41
CA LYS A 118 19.52 6.89 17.92
C LYS A 118 19.69 7.94 16.83
N GLU A 119 20.79 7.90 16.06
CA GLU A 119 20.97 8.79 14.90
C GLU A 119 19.83 8.69 13.89
N LEU A 120 19.36 7.47 13.56
CA LEU A 120 18.25 7.27 12.63
C LEU A 120 16.94 7.87 13.14
N LEU A 121 16.72 7.91 14.45
CA LEU A 121 15.49 8.44 15.04
C LEU A 121 15.50 9.96 15.20
N GLU A 122 16.66 10.55 15.46
CA GLU A 122 16.83 11.96 15.84
C GLU A 122 17.25 12.86 14.66
N THR A 123 17.70 12.31 13.54
CA THR A 123 18.11 13.11 12.38
C THR A 123 16.94 13.87 11.75
N ASP A 124 17.17 15.16 11.46
CA ASP A 124 16.24 15.99 10.68
C ASP A 124 16.31 15.70 9.17
N SER A 125 17.34 14.98 8.73
CA SER A 125 17.52 14.64 7.32
C SER A 125 16.58 13.52 6.90
N TYR A 126 16.08 13.59 5.67
CA TYR A 126 15.17 12.57 5.15
C TYR A 126 15.62 12.07 3.76
N PRO A 127 15.77 10.74 3.53
CA PRO A 127 15.52 9.66 4.51
C PRO A 127 16.60 9.61 5.60
N PRO A 128 16.28 9.15 6.81
CA PRO A 128 17.24 9.14 7.92
C PRO A 128 18.56 8.42 7.60
N CYS A 129 18.49 7.37 6.80
CA CYS A 129 19.62 6.54 6.39
C CYS A 129 20.38 7.06 5.14
N TYR A 130 20.18 8.32 4.71
CA TYR A 130 20.71 8.86 3.47
C TYR A 130 22.21 8.64 3.28
N ARG A 131 23.00 8.68 4.37
CA ARG A 131 24.48 8.52 4.34
C ARG A 131 24.94 7.16 3.82
N ILE A 132 24.15 6.07 4.03
CA ILE A 132 24.54 4.72 3.62
C ILE A 132 24.13 4.40 2.19
N ILE A 133 23.14 5.11 1.63
CA ILE A 133 22.53 4.81 0.35
C ILE A 133 23.56 4.71 -0.77
N PRO A 134 24.53 5.65 -0.94
CA PRO A 134 25.52 5.57 -2.03
C PRO A 134 26.46 4.36 -1.94
N SER A 135 26.60 3.77 -0.76
CA SER A 135 27.49 2.62 -0.50
C SER A 135 26.75 1.29 -0.34
N LEU A 136 25.42 1.27 -0.59
CA LEU A 136 24.66 0.03 -0.50
C LEU A 136 25.13 -1.00 -1.53
N PRO A 137 25.32 -2.27 -1.12
CA PRO A 137 25.58 -3.33 -2.08
C PRO A 137 24.43 -3.42 -3.10
N PRO A 138 24.73 -3.46 -4.42
CA PRO A 138 23.69 -3.51 -5.46
C PRO A 138 22.68 -4.63 -5.27
N PHE A 139 23.15 -5.81 -4.81
CA PHE A 139 22.28 -6.95 -4.51
C PHE A 139 21.30 -6.65 -3.36
N THR A 140 21.77 -6.01 -2.28
CA THR A 140 20.92 -5.63 -1.14
C THR A 140 19.84 -4.64 -1.59
N ALA A 141 20.23 -3.62 -2.35
CA ALA A 141 19.29 -2.64 -2.89
C ALA A 141 18.23 -3.31 -3.78
N HIS A 142 18.66 -4.11 -4.78
CA HIS A 142 17.76 -4.79 -5.71
C HIS A 142 16.82 -5.77 -5.00
N SER A 143 17.35 -6.64 -4.14
CA SER A 143 16.52 -7.62 -3.43
C SER A 143 15.53 -6.96 -2.47
N TRP A 144 15.88 -5.78 -1.91
CA TRP A 144 14.95 -5.03 -1.08
C TRP A 144 13.85 -4.36 -1.91
N MET A 145 14.19 -3.76 -3.06
CA MET A 145 13.21 -3.18 -3.98
C MET A 145 12.19 -4.21 -4.46
N THR A 146 12.63 -5.43 -4.80
CA THR A 146 11.73 -6.53 -5.18
C THR A 146 10.78 -6.93 -4.03
N ALA A 147 11.29 -7.05 -2.81
CA ALA A 147 10.47 -7.36 -1.64
C ALA A 147 9.42 -6.27 -1.38
N LEU A 148 9.81 -5.00 -1.45
CA LEU A 148 8.92 -3.85 -1.27
C LEU A 148 7.83 -3.77 -2.35
N GLN A 149 8.15 -4.15 -3.57
CA GLN A 149 7.16 -4.25 -4.66
C GLN A 149 6.10 -5.30 -4.33
N MET A 150 6.51 -6.47 -3.85
CA MET A 150 5.57 -7.53 -3.46
C MET A 150 4.70 -7.10 -2.27
N GLU A 151 5.28 -6.52 -1.22
CA GLU A 151 4.51 -5.96 -0.10
C GLU A 151 3.47 -4.94 -0.56
N ARG A 152 3.84 -4.09 -1.54
CA ARG A 152 2.91 -3.11 -2.08
C ARG A 152 1.77 -3.74 -2.87
N PHE A 153 2.03 -4.80 -3.61
CA PHE A 153 0.98 -5.58 -4.28
C PHE A 153 0.02 -6.18 -3.26
N GLU A 154 0.53 -6.82 -2.21
CA GLU A 154 -0.27 -7.43 -1.15
C GLU A 154 -1.12 -6.40 -0.41
N GLN A 155 -0.53 -5.26 -0.07
CA GLN A 155 -1.25 -4.16 0.59
C GLN A 155 -2.39 -3.62 -0.30
N LYS A 156 -2.13 -3.37 -1.59
CA LYS A 156 -3.15 -2.91 -2.53
C LYS A 156 -4.23 -3.98 -2.76
N ALA A 157 -3.86 -5.25 -2.83
CA ALA A 157 -4.81 -6.35 -2.97
C ALA A 157 -5.71 -6.48 -1.74
N THR A 158 -5.18 -6.29 -0.53
CA THR A 158 -5.96 -6.28 0.71
C THR A 158 -7.01 -5.17 0.70
N LEU A 159 -6.62 -3.94 0.35
CA LEU A 159 -7.55 -2.82 0.23
C LEU A 159 -8.62 -3.05 -0.85
N LEU A 160 -8.24 -3.69 -1.95
CA LEU A 160 -9.19 -4.06 -2.99
C LEU A 160 -10.18 -5.12 -2.51
N ASN A 161 -9.73 -6.12 -1.76
CA ASN A 161 -10.60 -7.16 -1.19
C ASN A 161 -11.62 -6.55 -0.23
N GLU A 162 -11.27 -5.54 0.56
CA GLU A 162 -12.22 -4.80 1.41
C GLU A 162 -13.27 -4.07 0.56
N ARG A 163 -12.85 -3.42 -0.53
CA ARG A 163 -13.78 -2.77 -1.49
C ARG A 163 -14.69 -3.81 -2.15
N LEU A 164 -14.16 -4.94 -2.56
CA LEU A 164 -14.92 -6.03 -3.17
C LEU A 164 -16.01 -6.57 -2.23
N LYS A 165 -15.71 -6.71 -0.93
CA LYS A 165 -16.73 -7.06 0.08
C LYS A 165 -17.86 -6.05 0.12
N ARG A 166 -17.56 -4.73 0.07
CA ARG A 166 -18.58 -3.66 0.02
C ARG A 166 -19.42 -3.72 -1.26
N CYS A 167 -18.82 -4.15 -2.37
CA CYS A 167 -19.50 -4.38 -3.64
C CYS A 167 -20.17 -5.76 -3.73
N GLN A 168 -20.36 -6.48 -2.62
CA GLN A 168 -20.99 -7.80 -2.57
C GLN A 168 -20.37 -8.82 -3.53
N GLY A 169 -19.06 -8.74 -3.75
CA GLY A 169 -18.30 -9.62 -4.64
C GLY A 169 -18.35 -9.24 -6.11
N ASN A 170 -18.99 -8.13 -6.49
CA ASN A 170 -19.03 -7.67 -7.88
C ASN A 170 -17.69 -7.00 -8.27
N TRP A 171 -16.90 -7.69 -9.08
CA TRP A 171 -15.60 -7.22 -9.55
C TRP A 171 -15.68 -6.04 -10.51
N GLU A 172 -16.70 -5.96 -11.36
CA GLU A 172 -16.89 -4.84 -12.30
C GLU A 172 -17.19 -3.53 -11.55
N ASP A 173 -18.08 -3.57 -10.53
CA ASP A 173 -18.39 -2.42 -9.70
C ASP A 173 -17.15 -1.97 -8.90
N ALA A 174 -16.44 -2.93 -8.29
CA ALA A 174 -15.21 -2.65 -7.56
C ALA A 174 -14.13 -2.04 -8.47
N PHE A 175 -14.04 -2.51 -9.72
CA PHE A 175 -13.12 -1.98 -10.73
C PHE A 175 -13.49 -0.54 -11.08
N PHE A 176 -14.77 -0.28 -11.41
CA PHE A 176 -15.21 1.06 -11.78
C PHE A 176 -14.99 2.06 -10.63
N ILE A 177 -15.34 1.70 -9.39
CA ILE A 177 -15.11 2.55 -8.22
C ILE A 177 -13.62 2.86 -8.03
N THR A 178 -12.75 1.85 -8.21
CA THR A 178 -11.30 2.06 -8.10
C THR A 178 -10.76 2.93 -9.24
N LEU A 179 -11.25 2.71 -10.46
CA LEU A 179 -10.90 3.52 -11.62
C LEU A 179 -11.33 4.98 -11.41
N ALA A 180 -12.57 5.20 -11.00
CA ALA A 180 -13.10 6.52 -10.70
C ALA A 180 -12.26 7.25 -9.64
N ARG A 181 -11.95 6.59 -8.51
CA ARG A 181 -11.04 7.15 -7.49
C ARG A 181 -9.72 7.62 -8.10
N ASN A 182 -9.12 6.81 -8.96
CA ASN A 182 -7.83 7.13 -9.58
C ASN A 182 -7.94 8.20 -10.66
N PHE A 183 -9.12 8.41 -11.27
CA PHE A 183 -9.39 9.56 -12.13
C PHE A 183 -9.37 10.91 -11.38
N GLY A 184 -9.50 10.89 -10.07
CA GLY A 184 -9.30 12.07 -9.23
C GLY A 184 -7.83 12.51 -9.09
N PHE A 185 -6.87 11.72 -9.57
CA PHE A 185 -5.42 12.00 -9.58
C PHE A 185 -4.91 12.62 -8.27
N GLY A 186 -5.34 12.07 -7.14
CA GLY A 186 -4.97 12.47 -5.79
C GLY A 186 -5.92 13.50 -5.19
N LEU A 187 -6.03 14.70 -5.74
CA LEU A 187 -6.79 15.80 -5.11
C LEU A 187 -8.29 15.51 -4.96
N ASN A 188 -8.90 14.93 -5.99
CA ASN A 188 -10.33 14.57 -6.02
C ASN A 188 -10.59 13.07 -5.86
N GLY A 189 -9.58 12.27 -5.45
CA GLY A 189 -9.72 10.82 -5.36
C GLY A 189 -10.88 10.40 -4.46
N ASP A 190 -10.98 10.96 -3.26
CA ASP A 190 -12.04 10.63 -2.29
C ASP A 190 -13.43 11.12 -2.77
N ALA A 191 -13.50 12.27 -3.43
CA ALA A 191 -14.74 12.76 -4.03
C ALA A 191 -15.24 11.84 -5.15
N PHE A 192 -14.34 11.38 -6.04
CA PHE A 192 -14.67 10.42 -7.08
C PHE A 192 -15.07 9.04 -6.51
N GLU A 193 -14.44 8.57 -5.45
CA GLU A 193 -14.83 7.32 -4.79
C GLU A 193 -16.23 7.43 -4.18
N THR A 194 -16.51 8.54 -3.45
CA THR A 194 -17.83 8.81 -2.88
C THR A 194 -18.90 8.88 -3.96
N TRP A 195 -18.62 9.59 -5.07
CA TRP A 195 -19.47 9.67 -6.23
C TRP A 195 -19.75 8.29 -6.85
N ALA A 196 -18.71 7.49 -7.09
CA ALA A 196 -18.86 6.20 -7.73
C ALA A 196 -19.67 5.21 -6.88
N HIS A 197 -19.55 5.28 -5.55
CA HIS A 197 -20.39 4.48 -4.63
C HIS A 197 -21.87 4.83 -4.66
N ARG A 198 -22.21 6.06 -5.11
CA ARG A 198 -23.59 6.50 -5.25
C ARG A 198 -24.19 6.22 -6.64
N LEU A 199 -23.38 5.75 -7.59
CA LEU A 199 -23.87 5.41 -8.91
C LEU A 199 -24.71 4.13 -8.87
N PRO A 200 -25.95 4.18 -9.37
CA PRO A 200 -26.80 3.01 -9.48
C PRO A 200 -26.45 2.22 -10.73
N PHE A 201 -25.41 1.40 -10.69
CA PHE A 201 -24.89 0.70 -11.88
C PHE A 201 -25.97 -0.03 -12.67
N ARG A 202 -26.95 -0.68 -12.01
CA ARG A 202 -28.07 -1.34 -12.68
C ARG A 202 -28.95 -0.37 -13.49
N ALA A 203 -29.10 0.89 -13.02
CA ALA A 203 -29.85 1.91 -13.73
C ALA A 203 -29.01 2.49 -14.86
N VAL A 204 -27.73 2.75 -14.62
CA VAL A 204 -26.79 3.23 -15.64
C VAL A 204 -26.67 2.26 -16.80
N ASP A 205 -26.58 0.95 -16.54
CA ASP A 205 -26.50 -0.10 -17.56
C ASP A 205 -27.69 -0.12 -18.49
N LYS A 206 -28.91 0.19 -18.00
CA LYS A 206 -30.12 0.28 -18.84
C LYS A 206 -30.05 1.44 -19.86
N HIS A 207 -29.22 2.44 -19.58
CA HIS A 207 -29.06 3.63 -20.41
C HIS A 207 -27.70 3.66 -21.12
N ARG A 208 -26.93 2.55 -21.07
CA ARG A 208 -25.56 2.47 -21.58
C ARG A 208 -25.42 2.88 -23.06
N ASN A 209 -26.44 2.64 -23.87
CA ASN A 209 -26.39 2.95 -25.30
C ASN A 209 -26.61 4.45 -25.62
N ASP A 210 -26.94 5.25 -24.63
CA ASP A 210 -27.14 6.69 -24.79
C ASP A 210 -26.16 7.48 -23.91
N LEU A 211 -25.12 8.03 -24.55
CA LEU A 211 -24.08 8.80 -23.85
C LEU A 211 -24.65 10.00 -23.11
N PHE A 212 -25.69 10.65 -23.66
CA PHE A 212 -26.30 11.82 -23.03
C PHE A 212 -27.00 11.46 -21.73
N GLN A 213 -27.67 10.29 -21.68
CA GLN A 213 -28.30 9.82 -20.45
C GLN A 213 -27.27 9.38 -19.42
N ILE A 214 -26.15 8.78 -19.84
CA ILE A 214 -25.03 8.47 -18.93
C ILE A 214 -24.45 9.76 -18.36
N GLU A 215 -24.19 10.78 -19.20
CA GLU A 215 -23.69 12.07 -18.71
C GLU A 215 -24.71 12.73 -17.77
N ALA A 216 -26.01 12.66 -18.04
CA ALA A 216 -27.04 13.18 -17.14
C ALA A 216 -26.99 12.50 -15.76
N ILE A 217 -26.89 11.16 -15.71
CA ILE A 217 -26.74 10.42 -14.45
C ILE A 217 -25.42 10.77 -13.75
N PHE A 218 -24.31 10.82 -14.47
CA PHE A 218 -22.99 11.04 -13.90
C PHE A 218 -22.84 12.43 -13.32
N PHE A 219 -23.21 13.46 -14.06
CA PHE A 219 -23.18 14.86 -13.58
C PHE A 219 -24.22 15.12 -12.50
N GLY A 220 -25.42 14.52 -12.63
CA GLY A 220 -26.46 14.65 -11.64
C GLY A 220 -26.07 14.02 -10.30
N GLN A 221 -25.56 12.78 -10.31
CA GLN A 221 -25.07 12.11 -9.10
C GLN A 221 -23.85 12.81 -8.49
N ALA A 222 -23.09 13.56 -9.31
CA ALA A 222 -22.00 14.40 -8.82
C ALA A 222 -22.47 15.69 -8.12
N GLY A 223 -23.79 15.97 -8.08
CA GLY A 223 -24.36 17.19 -7.49
C GLY A 223 -24.09 18.46 -8.32
N ILE A 224 -23.61 18.31 -9.56
CA ILE A 224 -23.19 19.46 -10.41
C ILE A 224 -24.37 20.06 -11.18
N LEU A 225 -25.53 19.41 -11.22
CA LEU A 225 -26.74 19.85 -11.93
C LEU A 225 -27.80 20.46 -11.00
N GLU A 226 -27.41 21.02 -9.86
CA GLU A 226 -28.38 21.57 -8.88
C GLU A 226 -28.76 23.02 -9.13
N ASP A 227 -27.91 23.83 -9.80
CA ASP A 227 -28.18 25.24 -10.06
C ASP A 227 -29.41 25.46 -10.97
N SER A 228 -30.11 26.57 -10.77
CA SER A 228 -31.30 26.93 -11.58
C SER A 228 -30.94 27.40 -12.97
N ASP A 229 -29.76 28.00 -13.13
CA ASP A 229 -29.34 28.68 -14.37
C ASP A 229 -28.13 27.95 -14.99
N GLY A 230 -28.14 27.90 -16.33
CA GLY A 230 -27.05 27.28 -17.09
C GLY A 230 -27.29 27.44 -18.60
N ASP A 231 -26.30 27.02 -19.38
CA ASP A 231 -26.44 27.00 -20.84
C ASP A 231 -27.42 25.91 -21.31
N GLY A 232 -27.74 25.95 -22.62
CA GLY A 232 -28.71 25.01 -23.19
C GLY A 232 -28.35 23.52 -23.03
N TYR A 233 -27.05 23.18 -22.93
CA TYR A 233 -26.60 21.79 -22.67
C TYR A 233 -26.84 21.38 -21.21
N TYR A 234 -26.46 22.26 -20.28
CA TYR A 234 -26.72 22.09 -18.86
C TYR A 234 -28.21 21.87 -18.56
N LEU A 235 -29.07 22.74 -19.07
CA LEU A 235 -30.51 22.67 -18.83
C LEU A 235 -31.12 21.38 -19.39
N ARG A 236 -30.64 20.87 -20.53
CA ARG A 236 -31.09 19.58 -21.08
C ARG A 236 -30.61 18.40 -20.21
N LEU A 237 -29.35 18.41 -19.76
CA LEU A 237 -28.84 17.37 -18.85
C LEU A 237 -29.60 17.36 -17.52
N LYS A 238 -29.86 18.55 -16.95
CA LYS A 238 -30.63 18.69 -15.71
C LYS A 238 -32.06 18.13 -15.86
N LYS A 239 -32.75 18.46 -16.96
CA LYS A 239 -34.10 17.95 -17.26
C LYS A 239 -34.07 16.41 -17.35
N GLU A 240 -33.13 15.84 -18.08
CA GLU A 240 -32.96 14.39 -18.23
C GLU A 240 -32.63 13.74 -16.89
N TYR A 241 -31.71 14.31 -16.13
CA TYR A 241 -31.37 13.80 -14.80
C TYR A 241 -32.55 13.86 -13.83
N THR A 242 -33.36 14.93 -13.84
CA THR A 242 -34.56 15.05 -12.98
C THR A 242 -35.54 13.91 -13.24
N TYR A 243 -35.74 13.55 -14.51
CA TYR A 243 -36.56 12.40 -14.88
C TYR A 243 -35.97 11.10 -14.39
N LEU A 244 -34.65 10.84 -14.60
CA LEU A 244 -33.95 9.64 -14.20
C LEU A 244 -33.85 9.56 -12.66
N GLN A 245 -33.65 10.70 -12.00
CA GLN A 245 -33.63 10.81 -10.54
C GLN A 245 -34.92 10.31 -9.93
N HIS A 246 -36.06 10.80 -10.44
CA HIS A 246 -37.36 10.36 -9.98
C HIS A 246 -37.61 8.89 -10.29
N LYS A 247 -37.28 8.44 -11.51
CA LYS A 247 -37.46 7.05 -11.96
C LYS A 247 -36.70 6.02 -11.11
N PHE A 248 -35.51 6.34 -10.66
CA PHE A 248 -34.62 5.42 -9.97
C PHE A 248 -34.37 5.76 -8.49
N GLY A 249 -35.00 6.82 -7.97
CA GLY A 249 -34.81 7.27 -6.59
C GLY A 249 -33.36 7.71 -6.30
N LEU A 250 -32.73 8.45 -7.23
CA LEU A 250 -31.31 8.80 -7.14
C LEU A 250 -31.10 9.94 -6.14
N ILE A 251 -30.01 9.84 -5.35
CA ILE A 251 -29.62 10.84 -4.36
C ILE A 251 -28.23 11.37 -4.73
N PRO A 252 -28.07 12.61 -5.19
CA PRO A 252 -26.78 13.19 -5.55
C PRO A 252 -25.87 13.33 -4.34
N MET A 253 -24.58 13.41 -4.60
CA MET A 253 -23.61 13.82 -3.57
C MET A 253 -23.56 15.34 -3.44
N ASP A 254 -23.02 15.81 -2.33
CA ASP A 254 -22.75 17.24 -2.13
C ASP A 254 -21.63 17.71 -3.09
N ALA A 255 -21.95 18.70 -3.95
CA ALA A 255 -21.02 19.28 -4.90
C ALA A 255 -19.82 19.98 -4.24
N SER A 256 -19.93 20.40 -2.97
CA SER A 256 -18.85 21.04 -2.23
C SER A 256 -17.62 20.13 -2.02
N LEU A 257 -17.78 18.82 -2.19
CA LEU A 257 -16.67 17.85 -2.11
C LEU A 257 -15.69 17.98 -3.29
N TRP A 258 -16.10 18.57 -4.42
CA TRP A 258 -15.25 18.77 -5.57
C TRP A 258 -14.27 19.92 -5.36
N ARG A 259 -12.98 19.66 -5.62
CA ARG A 259 -11.90 20.64 -5.49
C ARG A 259 -11.40 21.08 -6.86
N PHE A 260 -11.36 22.40 -7.10
CA PHE A 260 -10.91 23.03 -8.36
C PHE A 260 -9.59 23.79 -8.19
N LEU A 261 -9.33 24.28 -6.98
CA LEU A 261 -8.15 25.10 -6.69
C LEU A 261 -6.87 24.33 -7.01
N ARG A 262 -5.93 25.00 -7.71
CA ARG A 262 -4.64 24.46 -8.15
C ARG A 262 -4.72 23.35 -9.21
N LEU A 263 -5.88 23.14 -9.84
CA LEU A 263 -6.02 22.26 -11.00
C LEU A 263 -5.95 23.06 -12.30
N ARG A 264 -5.30 22.45 -13.31
CA ARG A 264 -5.46 22.94 -14.71
C ARG A 264 -6.85 22.56 -15.21
N PRO A 265 -7.51 23.40 -16.05
CA PRO A 265 -8.88 23.14 -16.51
C PRO A 265 -9.11 21.74 -17.10
N ALA A 266 -8.13 21.19 -17.85
CA ALA A 266 -8.19 19.82 -18.38
C ALA A 266 -8.29 18.72 -17.29
N ASN A 267 -8.04 19.06 -16.03
CA ASN A 267 -8.12 18.14 -14.88
C ASN A 267 -9.33 18.46 -13.97
N PHE A 268 -10.20 19.36 -14.35
CA PHE A 268 -11.41 19.66 -13.59
C PHE A 268 -12.32 18.43 -13.47
N PRO A 269 -13.05 18.28 -12.37
CA PRO A 269 -14.02 17.19 -12.17
C PRO A 269 -14.96 17.01 -13.36
N HIS A 270 -15.46 18.11 -13.95
CA HIS A 270 -16.32 18.08 -15.13
C HIS A 270 -15.71 17.27 -16.28
N ILE A 271 -14.47 17.56 -16.64
CA ILE A 271 -13.77 16.86 -17.74
C ILE A 271 -13.55 15.39 -17.38
N ARG A 272 -13.18 15.10 -16.13
CA ARG A 272 -12.95 13.73 -15.67
C ARG A 272 -14.24 12.90 -15.62
N ILE A 273 -15.35 13.50 -15.21
CA ILE A 273 -16.69 12.87 -15.25
C ILE A 273 -17.10 12.60 -16.70
N ALA A 274 -16.95 13.59 -17.61
CA ALA A 274 -17.25 13.39 -19.02
C ALA A 274 -16.40 12.30 -19.68
N GLN A 275 -15.10 12.22 -19.34
CA GLN A 275 -14.22 11.14 -19.80
C GLN A 275 -14.67 9.76 -19.29
N LEU A 276 -15.06 9.67 -18.01
CA LEU A 276 -15.59 8.43 -17.43
C LEU A 276 -16.93 8.04 -18.06
N ALA A 277 -17.81 9.00 -18.35
CA ALA A 277 -19.08 8.75 -19.04
C ALA A 277 -18.84 8.16 -20.43
N CYS A 278 -17.96 8.77 -21.23
CA CYS A 278 -17.59 8.24 -22.54
C CYS A 278 -16.94 6.86 -22.45
N LEU A 279 -16.05 6.62 -21.47
CA LEU A 279 -15.42 5.32 -21.26
C LEU A 279 -16.45 4.26 -20.90
N TYR A 280 -17.37 4.57 -19.99
CA TYR A 280 -18.44 3.68 -19.58
C TYR A 280 -19.40 3.35 -20.75
N HIS A 281 -19.78 4.34 -21.53
CA HIS A 281 -20.61 4.16 -22.72
C HIS A 281 -19.97 3.20 -23.74
N ARG A 282 -18.67 3.38 -24.02
CA ARG A 282 -17.94 2.68 -25.06
C ARG A 282 -17.53 1.25 -24.68
N ALA A 283 -17.23 1.02 -23.40
CA ALA A 283 -16.58 -0.21 -22.94
C ALA A 283 -17.50 -1.04 -22.04
N TYR A 284 -18.30 -1.92 -22.65
CA TYR A 284 -19.01 -2.95 -21.92
C TYR A 284 -18.01 -4.01 -21.39
N GLY A 285 -18.19 -4.47 -20.14
CA GLY A 285 -17.29 -5.46 -19.53
C GLY A 285 -15.86 -4.96 -19.45
N LEU A 286 -15.66 -3.73 -18.96
CA LEU A 286 -14.35 -3.05 -18.97
C LEU A 286 -13.27 -3.89 -18.28
N LEU A 287 -13.58 -4.46 -17.11
CA LEU A 287 -12.65 -5.33 -16.38
C LEU A 287 -12.30 -6.58 -17.20
N SER A 288 -13.31 -7.29 -17.73
CA SER A 288 -13.09 -8.52 -18.51
C SER A 288 -12.18 -8.26 -19.70
N ARG A 289 -12.43 -7.17 -20.44
CA ARG A 289 -11.58 -6.77 -21.57
C ARG A 289 -10.13 -6.49 -21.16
N ILE A 290 -9.93 -5.86 -20.01
CA ILE A 290 -8.58 -5.60 -19.46
C ILE A 290 -7.92 -6.92 -19.04
N MET A 291 -8.66 -7.85 -18.41
CA MET A 291 -8.12 -9.16 -18.02
C MET A 291 -7.67 -9.99 -19.22
N GLU A 292 -8.36 -9.88 -20.35
CA GLU A 292 -8.03 -10.59 -21.59
C GLU A 292 -6.89 -9.94 -22.39
N THR A 293 -6.64 -8.64 -22.14
CA THR A 293 -5.63 -7.88 -22.90
C THR A 293 -4.23 -8.18 -22.38
N GLU A 294 -3.36 -8.70 -23.27
CA GLU A 294 -2.00 -9.14 -22.91
C GLU A 294 -0.95 -8.02 -22.97
N THR A 295 -1.22 -6.96 -23.72
CA THR A 295 -0.24 -5.89 -23.96
C THR A 295 -0.59 -4.60 -23.26
N LEU A 296 0.46 -3.88 -22.80
CA LEU A 296 0.31 -2.57 -22.20
C LEU A 296 -0.36 -1.56 -23.15
N GLN A 297 -0.03 -1.62 -24.45
CA GLN A 297 -0.64 -0.75 -25.44
C GLN A 297 -2.13 -1.03 -25.62
N GLY A 298 -2.54 -2.30 -25.64
CA GLY A 298 -3.95 -2.68 -25.70
C GLY A 298 -4.75 -2.15 -24.49
N VAL A 299 -4.16 -2.18 -23.29
CA VAL A 299 -4.78 -1.58 -22.10
C VAL A 299 -4.90 -0.07 -22.24
N ARG A 300 -3.87 0.62 -22.77
CA ARG A 300 -3.95 2.07 -23.04
C ARG A 300 -5.07 2.38 -24.03
N ASP A 301 -5.23 1.60 -25.08
CA ASP A 301 -6.27 1.81 -26.11
C ASP A 301 -7.69 1.60 -25.56
N ILE A 302 -7.87 0.66 -24.63
CA ILE A 302 -9.12 0.47 -23.90
C ILE A 302 -9.43 1.69 -23.04
N LEU A 303 -8.45 2.17 -22.25
CA LEU A 303 -8.64 3.30 -21.33
C LEU A 303 -8.61 4.66 -22.02
N LYS A 304 -8.04 4.75 -23.23
CA LYS A 304 -7.99 6.00 -23.99
C LYS A 304 -9.40 6.44 -24.31
N GLY A 305 -9.86 7.45 -23.59
CA GLY A 305 -11.18 8.06 -23.74
C GLY A 305 -11.08 9.49 -24.21
N GLY A 306 -12.18 9.98 -24.79
CA GLY A 306 -12.44 11.38 -25.04
C GLY A 306 -13.63 11.86 -24.22
N THR A 307 -14.29 12.87 -24.69
CA THR A 307 -15.51 13.45 -24.13
C THR A 307 -16.56 13.60 -25.22
N SER A 308 -17.81 13.85 -24.86
CA SER A 308 -18.84 14.26 -25.83
C SER A 308 -18.49 15.62 -26.47
N GLU A 309 -19.18 15.94 -27.55
CA GLU A 309 -18.92 17.13 -28.40
C GLU A 309 -18.95 18.45 -27.60
N TYR A 310 -19.88 18.60 -26.68
CA TYR A 310 -19.97 19.78 -25.82
C TYR A 310 -18.66 20.11 -25.12
N TRP A 311 -17.99 19.10 -24.57
CA TRP A 311 -16.74 19.27 -23.82
C TRP A 311 -15.54 19.61 -24.71
N LEU A 312 -15.64 19.54 -26.04
CA LEU A 312 -14.54 19.99 -26.89
C LEU A 312 -14.28 21.48 -26.71
N THR A 313 -15.34 22.28 -26.45
CA THR A 313 -15.27 23.73 -26.26
C THR A 313 -15.51 24.19 -24.83
N HIS A 314 -15.70 23.29 -23.87
CA HIS A 314 -16.00 23.63 -22.47
C HIS A 314 -15.11 22.88 -21.49
N TYR A 315 -14.78 23.53 -20.37
CA TYR A 315 -14.10 22.91 -19.20
C TYR A 315 -15.02 22.84 -17.98
N THR A 316 -16.03 23.70 -17.95
CA THR A 316 -17.14 23.75 -17.01
C THR A 316 -18.41 24.10 -17.80
N PHE A 317 -19.56 23.96 -17.21
CA PHE A 317 -20.79 24.46 -17.85
C PHE A 317 -20.73 25.99 -18.03
N GLY A 318 -21.28 26.50 -19.11
CA GLY A 318 -21.41 27.93 -19.43
C GLY A 318 -20.17 28.64 -19.96
N GLY A 319 -18.97 28.14 -19.65
CA GLY A 319 -17.72 28.81 -20.05
C GLY A 319 -17.10 28.22 -21.32
N SER A 320 -17.17 28.97 -22.46
CA SER A 320 -16.58 28.51 -23.72
C SER A 320 -15.06 28.68 -23.80
N SER A 321 -14.41 27.81 -24.52
CA SER A 321 -12.96 27.80 -24.80
C SER A 321 -12.69 27.37 -26.24
N PRO A 322 -11.49 27.61 -26.79
CA PRO A 322 -11.12 27.08 -28.10
C PRO A 322 -11.31 25.55 -28.15
N SER A 323 -11.83 25.06 -29.28
CA SER A 323 -12.08 23.63 -29.49
C SER A 323 -10.81 22.83 -29.41
N ARG A 324 -10.78 21.84 -28.50
CA ARG A 324 -9.67 20.90 -28.31
C ARG A 324 -10.19 19.54 -27.84
N PRO A 325 -9.65 18.43 -28.36
CA PRO A 325 -9.92 17.12 -27.79
C PRO A 325 -9.49 17.04 -26.31
N LYS A 326 -10.36 16.58 -25.45
CA LYS A 326 -10.10 16.39 -24.02
C LYS A 326 -9.82 14.91 -23.74
N THR A 327 -8.68 14.44 -24.23
CA THR A 327 -8.24 13.05 -24.03
C THR A 327 -7.28 12.93 -22.84
N LEU A 328 -7.16 11.73 -22.30
CA LEU A 328 -6.14 11.42 -21.29
C LEU A 328 -4.75 11.45 -21.92
N SER A 329 -3.80 12.11 -21.27
CA SER A 329 -2.38 12.03 -21.65
C SER A 329 -1.82 10.61 -21.35
N ASN A 330 -0.74 10.22 -22.03
CA ASN A 330 -0.06 8.95 -21.75
C ASN A 330 0.36 8.84 -20.28
N THR A 331 0.86 9.92 -19.69
CA THR A 331 1.19 9.95 -18.25
C THR A 331 -0.03 9.67 -17.37
N SER A 332 -1.20 10.23 -17.72
CA SER A 332 -2.43 9.96 -16.98
C SER A 332 -2.90 8.51 -17.15
N LEU A 333 -2.78 7.96 -18.38
CA LEU A 333 -3.07 6.55 -18.64
C LEU A 333 -2.15 5.64 -17.84
N ASP A 334 -0.85 5.92 -17.83
CA ASP A 334 0.13 5.14 -17.08
C ASP A 334 -0.18 5.14 -15.57
N LEU A 335 -0.55 6.29 -14.99
CA LEU A 335 -0.97 6.37 -13.59
C LEU A 335 -2.25 5.56 -13.31
N LEU A 336 -3.22 5.55 -14.23
CA LEU A 336 -4.43 4.72 -14.10
C LEU A 336 -4.07 3.23 -14.18
N ILE A 337 -3.16 2.85 -15.08
CA ILE A 337 -2.70 1.47 -15.21
C ILE A 337 -1.98 1.03 -13.93
N ILE A 338 -1.02 1.80 -13.42
CA ILE A 338 -0.27 1.49 -12.19
C ILE A 338 -1.21 1.33 -10.98
N ASN A 339 -2.19 2.22 -10.84
CA ASN A 339 -2.99 2.28 -9.61
C ASN A 339 -4.32 1.52 -9.70
N THR A 340 -4.78 1.16 -10.90
CA THR A 340 -6.03 0.41 -11.10
C THR A 340 -5.74 -0.95 -11.73
N VAL A 341 -5.30 -0.96 -12.99
CA VAL A 341 -5.19 -2.19 -13.79
C VAL A 341 -4.24 -3.20 -13.17
N VAL A 342 -3.02 -2.78 -12.85
CA VAL A 342 -1.99 -3.63 -12.24
C VAL A 342 -2.48 -4.21 -10.91
N THR A 343 -3.15 -3.40 -10.08
CA THR A 343 -3.71 -3.84 -8.81
C THR A 343 -4.78 -4.92 -9.01
N PHE A 344 -5.66 -4.73 -10.00
CA PHE A 344 -6.71 -5.70 -10.31
C PHE A 344 -6.17 -6.98 -10.94
N LEU A 345 -5.20 -6.89 -11.86
CA LEU A 345 -4.53 -8.07 -12.42
C LEU A 345 -3.94 -8.95 -11.33
N TYR A 346 -3.25 -8.33 -10.38
CA TYR A 346 -2.63 -9.06 -9.28
C TYR A 346 -3.68 -9.67 -8.33
N ALA A 347 -4.61 -8.86 -7.82
CA ALA A 347 -5.61 -9.31 -6.85
C ALA A 347 -6.59 -10.34 -7.45
N TYR A 348 -7.03 -10.14 -8.69
CA TYR A 348 -7.90 -11.10 -9.39
C TYR A 348 -7.14 -12.39 -9.72
N GLY A 349 -5.85 -12.26 -10.10
CA GLY A 349 -4.96 -13.41 -10.31
C GLY A 349 -4.82 -14.26 -9.04
N LEU A 350 -4.60 -13.64 -7.88
CA LEU A 350 -4.58 -14.33 -6.58
C LEU A 350 -5.92 -15.01 -6.27
N HIS A 351 -7.02 -14.29 -6.43
CA HIS A 351 -8.37 -14.81 -6.18
C HIS A 351 -8.72 -16.04 -7.03
N LYS A 352 -8.27 -16.07 -8.29
CA LYS A 352 -8.50 -17.18 -9.23
C LYS A 352 -7.38 -18.23 -9.25
N GLY A 353 -6.32 -18.07 -8.46
CA GLY A 353 -5.14 -18.93 -8.54
C GLY A 353 -4.39 -18.82 -9.88
N ASN A 354 -4.60 -17.74 -10.63
CA ASN A 354 -4.01 -17.52 -11.96
C ASN A 354 -2.68 -16.78 -11.88
N ARG A 355 -1.58 -17.53 -11.85
CA ARG A 355 -0.22 -16.99 -11.79
C ARG A 355 0.17 -16.12 -12.99
N VAL A 356 -0.43 -16.37 -14.16
CA VAL A 356 -0.14 -15.59 -15.38
C VAL A 356 -0.61 -14.14 -15.23
N LEU A 357 -1.79 -13.92 -14.63
CA LEU A 357 -2.28 -12.57 -14.35
C LEU A 357 -1.38 -11.85 -13.31
N CYS A 358 -0.93 -12.56 -12.28
CA CYS A 358 -0.01 -11.98 -11.30
C CYS A 358 1.34 -11.59 -11.94
N ALA A 359 1.89 -12.45 -12.80
CA ALA A 359 3.13 -12.16 -13.52
C ALA A 359 2.95 -10.97 -14.48
N ARG A 360 1.82 -10.90 -15.22
CA ARG A 360 1.50 -9.77 -16.10
C ARG A 360 1.44 -8.44 -15.35
N ALA A 361 0.90 -8.44 -14.12
CA ALA A 361 0.89 -7.24 -13.28
C ALA A 361 2.33 -6.73 -13.01
N GLY A 362 3.26 -7.63 -12.74
CA GLY A 362 4.69 -7.30 -12.58
C GLY A 362 5.30 -6.77 -13.88
N SER A 363 5.13 -7.49 -15.00
CA SER A 363 5.66 -7.10 -16.31
C SER A 363 5.17 -5.70 -16.73
N PHE A 364 3.90 -5.38 -16.50
CA PHE A 364 3.39 -4.04 -16.82
C PHE A 364 4.07 -2.94 -16.01
N LEU A 365 4.39 -3.18 -14.73
CA LEU A 365 5.16 -2.21 -13.95
C LEU A 365 6.60 -2.05 -14.44
N GLU A 366 7.22 -3.13 -14.92
CA GLU A 366 8.57 -3.08 -15.48
C GLU A 366 8.63 -2.35 -16.84
N GLU A 367 7.59 -2.50 -17.68
CA GLU A 367 7.48 -1.82 -18.97
C GLU A 367 7.11 -0.33 -18.83
N LEU A 368 6.39 0.06 -17.78
CA LEU A 368 5.97 1.43 -17.54
C LEU A 368 7.13 2.29 -17.06
N LYS A 369 7.17 3.54 -17.53
CA LYS A 369 8.15 4.53 -17.05
C LYS A 369 7.96 4.78 -15.55
N ALA A 370 9.08 5.03 -14.88
CA ALA A 370 9.08 5.45 -13.49
C ALA A 370 8.18 6.68 -13.28
N GLU A 371 7.45 6.68 -12.17
CA GLU A 371 6.67 7.85 -11.77
C GLU A 371 7.60 9.00 -11.39
N ASN A 372 7.34 10.19 -11.91
CA ASN A 372 8.06 11.40 -11.54
C ASN A 372 7.25 12.17 -10.48
N ASN A 373 7.52 11.89 -9.22
CA ASN A 373 6.90 12.56 -8.09
C ASN A 373 7.97 12.99 -7.06
N TYR A 374 7.56 13.66 -5.99
CA TYR A 374 8.50 14.15 -4.97
C TYR A 374 9.26 13.01 -4.28
N ILE A 375 8.65 11.82 -4.15
CA ILE A 375 9.28 10.65 -3.50
C ILE A 375 10.42 10.13 -4.37
N THR A 376 10.17 9.88 -5.65
CA THR A 376 11.18 9.34 -6.57
C THR A 376 12.34 10.31 -6.74
N ARG A 377 12.06 11.63 -6.85
CA ARG A 377 13.11 12.67 -6.90
C ARG A 377 13.95 12.73 -5.63
N MET A 378 13.31 12.61 -4.46
CA MET A 378 14.02 12.57 -3.18
C MET A 378 15.01 11.40 -3.13
N TRP A 379 14.58 10.17 -3.49
CA TRP A 379 15.46 9.01 -3.51
C TRP A 379 16.58 9.13 -4.53
N GLU A 380 16.30 9.70 -5.71
CA GLU A 380 17.29 9.93 -6.76
C GLU A 380 18.43 10.88 -6.31
N GLN A 381 18.12 11.89 -5.48
CA GLN A 381 19.12 12.81 -4.88
C GLN A 381 20.18 12.07 -4.06
N TYR A 382 19.83 10.92 -3.49
CA TYR A 382 20.72 10.09 -2.68
C TYR A 382 21.27 8.87 -3.44
N GLY A 383 21.03 8.76 -4.74
CA GLY A 383 21.57 7.69 -5.58
C GLY A 383 20.66 6.50 -5.83
N MET A 384 19.43 6.49 -5.29
CA MET A 384 18.43 5.45 -5.60
C MET A 384 17.49 5.94 -6.70
N LYS A 385 17.87 5.67 -7.95
CA LYS A 385 17.08 6.04 -9.12
C LYS A 385 16.08 4.95 -9.48
N ALA A 386 14.82 5.34 -9.72
CA ALA A 386 13.81 4.44 -10.27
C ALA A 386 13.97 4.36 -11.79
N SER A 387 14.16 3.15 -12.34
CA SER A 387 14.27 2.88 -13.77
C SER A 387 12.91 2.70 -14.45
N ASN A 388 11.95 2.16 -13.72
CA ASN A 388 10.60 1.82 -14.18
C ASN A 388 9.55 2.05 -13.07
N ALA A 389 8.27 1.74 -13.37
CA ALA A 389 7.20 1.92 -12.39
C ALA A 389 7.30 0.94 -11.21
N ALA A 390 7.87 -0.25 -11.39
CA ALA A 390 8.09 -1.20 -10.29
C ALA A 390 9.00 -0.59 -9.23
N ASP A 391 10.13 0.00 -9.66
CA ASP A 391 11.05 0.70 -8.77
C ASP A 391 10.37 1.88 -8.07
N SER A 392 9.61 2.70 -8.81
CA SER A 392 8.92 3.85 -8.19
C SER A 392 7.88 3.42 -7.17
N GLN A 393 7.14 2.34 -7.40
CA GLN A 393 6.19 1.79 -6.45
C GLN A 393 6.89 1.20 -5.20
N ALA A 394 8.05 0.56 -5.36
CA ALA A 394 8.87 0.08 -4.26
C ALA A 394 9.42 1.25 -3.40
N LEU A 395 9.91 2.33 -4.02
CA LEU A 395 10.38 3.53 -3.30
C LEU A 395 9.24 4.24 -2.55
N ILE A 396 8.04 4.26 -3.12
CA ILE A 396 6.85 4.78 -2.44
C ILE A 396 6.50 3.91 -1.22
N GLN A 397 6.59 2.58 -1.35
CA GLN A 397 6.38 1.64 -0.25
C GLN A 397 7.40 1.86 0.86
N LEU A 398 8.69 1.92 0.50
CA LEU A 398 9.78 2.17 1.44
C LEU A 398 9.55 3.45 2.24
N LYS A 399 9.19 4.54 1.56
CA LYS A 399 8.91 5.80 2.26
C LYS A 399 7.73 5.65 3.22
N LYS A 400 6.57 5.26 2.72
CA LYS A 400 5.31 5.29 3.47
C LYS A 400 5.24 4.27 4.61
N GLU A 401 5.75 3.06 4.38
CA GLU A 401 5.59 1.96 5.32
C GLU A 401 6.78 1.79 6.26
N TYR A 402 7.95 2.29 5.88
CA TYR A 402 9.16 2.15 6.68
C TYR A 402 9.68 3.49 7.20
N CYS A 403 10.00 4.44 6.30
CA CYS A 403 10.64 5.69 6.72
C CYS A 403 9.69 6.60 7.51
N ASP A 404 8.47 6.85 7.01
CA ASP A 404 7.48 7.69 7.69
C ASP A 404 7.02 7.07 9.03
N LYS A 405 7.07 5.75 9.15
CA LYS A 405 6.72 4.99 10.36
C LYS A 405 7.93 4.67 11.25
N LYS A 406 9.12 5.19 10.93
CA LYS A 406 10.39 4.95 11.65
C LYS A 406 10.71 3.46 11.88
N LYS A 407 10.33 2.58 10.94
CA LYS A 407 10.55 1.14 11.02
C LYS A 407 11.96 0.72 10.57
N CYS A 408 13.00 1.46 11.00
CA CYS A 408 14.38 1.21 10.58
C CYS A 408 14.91 -0.16 10.98
N LEU A 409 14.45 -0.72 12.12
CA LEU A 409 14.82 -2.06 12.58
C LEU A 409 14.28 -3.20 11.69
N TYR A 410 13.28 -2.92 10.87
CA TYR A 410 12.67 -3.89 9.95
C TYR A 410 13.07 -3.66 8.48
N CYS A 411 13.91 -2.65 8.22
CA CYS A 411 14.33 -2.23 6.90
C CYS A 411 15.72 -2.78 6.56
N ARG A 412 15.91 -3.33 5.35
CA ARG A 412 17.22 -3.85 4.94
C ARG A 412 18.27 -2.72 4.82
N ILE A 413 17.87 -1.52 4.41
CA ILE A 413 18.78 -0.35 4.42
C ILE A 413 19.09 0.06 5.85
N GLY A 414 18.09 0.02 6.74
CA GLY A 414 18.29 0.23 8.17
C GLY A 414 19.27 -0.77 8.77
N TYR A 415 19.20 -2.05 8.38
CA TYR A 415 20.16 -3.07 8.79
C TYR A 415 21.59 -2.72 8.37
N GLU A 416 21.79 -2.30 7.11
CA GLU A 416 23.12 -1.89 6.63
C GLU A 416 23.64 -0.65 7.39
N TYR A 417 22.74 0.26 7.78
CA TYR A 417 23.10 1.41 8.60
C TYR A 417 23.50 1.04 10.02
N LEU A 418 22.74 0.15 10.65
CA LEU A 418 22.92 -0.21 12.06
C LEU A 418 24.18 -1.04 12.32
N LYS A 419 24.65 -1.84 11.36
CA LYS A 419 25.88 -2.63 11.46
C LYS A 419 27.17 -1.85 11.23
N ARG A 420 27.10 -0.54 10.91
CA ARG A 420 28.29 0.31 10.76
C ARG A 420 29.08 0.34 12.08
N LYS A 421 30.40 0.22 11.94
CA LYS A 421 31.34 0.31 13.07
C LYS A 421 31.62 1.78 13.41
#